data_faf9464091916810b7b1b3b41dad3baf
#
_entry.id   faf9464091916810b7b1b3b41dad3baf
#
_cell.length_a   1.000
_cell.length_b   1.000
_cell.length_c   1.000
_cell.angle_alpha   90.00
_cell.angle_beta   90.00
_cell.angle_gamma   90.00
#
_symmetry.space_group_name_H-M   'P 1'
#
loop_
_entity.id
_entity.type
_entity.pdbx_description
1 polymer ?
#
loop_
_entity_poly.entity_id
_entity_poly.type
_entity_poly.pdbx_seq_one_letter_code
_entity_poly.pdbx_strand_id
1 'polypeptide(L)'
;MENKTLSQIKNEIETIKSQLMDIGDMRPGSLTKQYRNPKQQTGEFFQISYTYKMKSKTEYVRPQFVQQVRKQIQNYKTFKKLIDKWIELAIQYSQMSMKADIERLEPRPVKPTKRKRR
;
A
#
# COMPACT_ATOMS: atom_id res chain seq x y z
N MET A 1 -19.68 -7.60 12.48
CA MET A 1 -18.49 -7.67 12.37
C MET A 1 -17.89 -8.75 13.08
N GLU A 2 -17.12 -9.49 12.45
CA GLU A 2 -16.54 -10.47 13.06
C GLU A 2 -15.23 -10.22 13.57
N ASN A 3 -14.83 -10.77 14.65
CA ASN A 3 -13.52 -10.60 15.19
C ASN A 3 -12.62 -11.66 14.64
N LYS A 4 -11.54 -11.28 14.10
CA LYS A 4 -10.60 -12.24 13.57
C LYS A 4 -9.67 -12.70 14.67
N THR A 5 -9.24 -13.94 14.56
CA THR A 5 -8.30 -14.47 15.52
C THR A 5 -6.90 -14.03 15.09
N LEU A 6 -5.94 -14.16 15.99
CA LEU A 6 -4.54 -13.85 15.67
C LEU A 6 -4.07 -14.68 14.49
N SER A 7 -4.48 -15.94 14.46
CA SER A 7 -4.08 -16.82 13.37
C SER A 7 -4.62 -16.35 12.04
N GLN A 8 -5.88 -15.91 12.01
CA GLN A 8 -6.47 -15.43 10.77
C GLN A 8 -5.77 -14.17 10.28
N ILE A 9 -5.47 -13.25 11.19
CA ILE A 9 -4.79 -12.02 10.81
C ILE A 9 -3.39 -12.33 10.28
N LYS A 10 -2.70 -13.25 10.95
CA LYS A 10 -1.38 -13.63 10.51
C LYS A 10 -1.41 -14.23 9.12
N ASN A 11 -2.41 -15.08 8.85
CA ASN A 11 -2.54 -15.68 7.54
C ASN A 11 -2.82 -14.64 6.46
N GLU A 12 -3.63 -13.63 6.79
CA GLU A 12 -3.90 -12.57 5.83
C GLU A 12 -2.63 -11.79 5.53
N ILE A 13 -1.82 -11.55 6.55
CA ILE A 13 -0.55 -10.84 6.36
C ILE A 13 0.35 -11.67 5.46
N GLU A 14 0.42 -12.98 5.67
CA GLU A 14 1.28 -13.83 4.84
C GLU A 14 0.80 -13.84 3.38
N THR A 15 -0.52 -13.80 3.18
CA THR A 15 -1.06 -13.73 1.84
C THR A 15 -0.63 -12.42 1.17
N ILE A 16 -0.69 -11.31 1.91
CA ILE A 16 -0.28 -10.03 1.36
C ILE A 16 1.21 -10.05 0.99
N LYS A 17 2.04 -10.65 1.85
CA LYS A 17 3.46 -10.74 1.55
C LYS A 17 3.69 -11.51 0.24
N SER A 18 2.95 -12.59 0.04
CA SER A 18 3.07 -13.35 -1.18
C SER A 18 2.64 -12.53 -2.39
N GLN A 19 1.56 -11.79 -2.25
CA GLN A 19 1.08 -10.97 -3.36
C GLN A 19 2.09 -9.86 -3.69
N LEU A 20 2.75 -9.32 -2.67
CA LEU A 20 3.75 -8.29 -2.91
C LEU A 20 4.93 -8.85 -3.70
N MET A 21 5.30 -10.08 -3.44
CA MET A 21 6.42 -10.68 -4.16
C MET A 21 6.08 -10.92 -5.63
N ASP A 22 4.80 -10.99 -5.95
CA ASP A 22 4.39 -11.22 -7.33
C ASP A 22 4.27 -9.93 -8.14
N ILE A 23 4.41 -8.77 -7.50
CA ILE A 23 4.30 -7.52 -8.21
C ILE A 23 5.53 -7.33 -9.07
N GLY A 24 5.32 -7.01 -10.33
CA GLY A 24 6.44 -6.77 -11.23
C GLY A 24 6.93 -5.34 -11.10
N ASP A 25 7.56 -4.86 -12.17
CA ASP A 25 8.09 -3.51 -12.16
C ASP A 25 6.96 -2.52 -11.90
N MET A 26 7.27 -1.51 -11.13
CA MET A 26 6.26 -0.52 -10.78
C MET A 26 6.85 0.86 -10.72
N ARG A 27 6.02 1.86 -10.86
CA ARG A 27 6.41 3.23 -10.66
C ARG A 27 5.17 4.06 -10.38
N PRO A 28 5.31 5.13 -9.59
CA PRO A 28 4.18 6.02 -9.35
C PRO A 28 3.97 6.90 -10.58
N GLY A 29 2.77 7.43 -10.71
CA GLY A 29 2.51 8.41 -11.73
C GLY A 29 1.13 8.33 -12.31
N SER A 30 0.83 9.34 -13.11
CA SER A 30 -0.42 9.39 -13.86
C SER A 30 -0.04 9.57 -15.33
N LEU A 31 -0.60 8.72 -16.16
CA LEU A 31 -0.31 8.78 -17.58
C LEU A 31 -1.43 9.53 -18.27
N THR A 32 -1.09 10.56 -19.03
CA THR A 32 -2.09 11.36 -19.71
C THR A 32 -1.75 11.46 -21.19
N LYS A 33 -2.80 11.59 -21.99
CA LYS A 33 -2.64 11.79 -23.42
C LYS A 33 -2.75 13.29 -23.68
N GLN A 34 -1.83 13.82 -24.44
CA GLN A 34 -1.82 15.23 -24.79
C GLN A 34 -1.81 15.35 -26.29
N TYR A 35 -2.10 16.55 -26.79
CA TYR A 35 -2.10 16.80 -28.21
C TYR A 35 -1.26 18.02 -28.51
N ARG A 36 -0.46 17.96 -29.56
CA ARG A 36 0.32 19.12 -29.95
C ARG A 36 -0.61 20.19 -30.49
N ASN A 37 -1.71 19.76 -31.14
CA ASN A 37 -2.75 20.66 -31.57
C ASN A 37 -4.01 20.34 -30.82
N PRO A 38 -4.19 20.90 -29.62
CA PRO A 38 -5.35 20.53 -28.80
C PRO A 38 -6.68 20.79 -29.45
N LYS A 39 -6.79 21.88 -30.23
CA LYS A 39 -8.06 22.18 -30.85
C LYS A 39 -8.47 21.18 -31.90
N GLN A 40 -7.51 20.62 -32.60
CA GLN A 40 -7.79 19.65 -33.63
C GLN A 40 -7.59 18.25 -33.14
N GLN A 41 -7.08 18.10 -31.90
CA GLN A 41 -6.80 16.81 -31.30
C GLN A 41 -5.90 15.98 -32.20
N THR A 42 -4.84 16.59 -32.70
CA THR A 42 -3.87 15.88 -33.52
C THR A 42 -2.51 15.98 -32.88
N GLY A 43 -1.61 15.11 -33.30
CA GLY A 43 -0.27 15.08 -32.76
C GLY A 43 -0.27 14.57 -31.33
N GLU A 44 -0.95 13.45 -31.09
CA GLU A 44 -1.03 12.95 -29.73
C GLU A 44 0.29 12.45 -29.22
N PHE A 45 0.48 12.60 -27.94
CA PHE A 45 1.65 12.07 -27.27
C PHE A 45 1.28 11.84 -25.82
N PHE A 46 2.10 11.07 -25.12
CA PHE A 46 1.79 10.72 -23.75
C PHE A 46 2.83 11.26 -22.80
N GLN A 47 2.38 11.60 -21.59
CA GLN A 47 3.26 12.09 -20.54
C GLN A 47 2.91 11.37 -19.26
N ILE A 48 3.92 11.16 -18.42
CA ILE A 48 3.67 10.60 -17.10
C ILE A 48 4.10 11.68 -16.12
N SER A 49 3.24 11.97 -15.15
CA SER A 49 3.52 12.96 -14.12
C SER A 49 3.57 12.26 -12.79
N TYR A 50 4.53 12.58 -11.97
CA TYR A 50 4.65 11.95 -10.67
C TYR A 50 5.35 12.89 -9.70
N THR A 51 5.19 12.60 -8.42
CA THR A 51 5.83 13.37 -7.37
C THR A 51 6.66 12.41 -6.55
N TYR A 52 7.92 12.75 -6.36
CA TYR A 52 8.79 11.91 -5.55
C TYR A 52 9.65 12.84 -4.70
N LYS A 53 9.68 12.55 -3.41
CA LYS A 53 10.41 13.38 -2.45
C LYS A 53 10.00 14.83 -2.58
N MET A 54 8.69 15.03 -2.68
CA MET A 54 8.08 16.35 -2.72
C MET A 54 8.44 17.17 -3.98
N LYS A 55 8.94 16.51 -5.00
CA LYS A 55 9.23 17.15 -6.25
C LYS A 55 8.39 16.54 -7.35
N SER A 56 7.69 17.38 -8.09
CA SER A 56 6.84 16.92 -9.17
C SER A 56 7.62 16.94 -10.47
N LYS A 57 7.45 15.91 -11.27
CA LYS A 57 8.14 15.80 -12.55
C LYS A 57 7.20 15.27 -13.60
N THR A 58 7.47 15.64 -14.84
CA THR A 58 6.70 15.16 -15.97
C THR A 58 7.69 14.70 -17.02
N GLU A 59 7.43 13.52 -17.58
CA GLU A 59 8.30 12.96 -18.60
C GLU A 59 7.50 12.52 -19.81
N TYR A 60 8.09 12.62 -20.96
CA TYR A 60 7.46 12.18 -22.20
C TYR A 60 7.56 10.66 -22.25
N VAL A 61 6.48 9.99 -22.67
CA VAL A 61 6.49 8.54 -22.82
C VAL A 61 6.28 8.21 -24.29
N ARG A 62 7.24 7.53 -24.89
CA ARG A 62 7.11 7.15 -26.28
C ARG A 62 5.98 6.15 -26.45
N PRO A 63 5.29 6.21 -27.60
CA PRO A 63 4.13 5.34 -27.78
C PRO A 63 4.41 3.85 -27.56
N GLN A 64 5.57 3.40 -27.95
CA GLN A 64 5.89 1.99 -27.80
C GLN A 64 6.03 1.55 -26.34
N PHE A 65 6.16 2.51 -25.43
CA PHE A 65 6.31 2.17 -24.02
C PHE A 65 5.06 2.45 -23.20
N VAL A 66 4.00 2.95 -23.85
CA VAL A 66 2.80 3.33 -23.12
C VAL A 66 2.18 2.16 -22.34
N GLN A 67 2.08 1.01 -22.99
CA GLN A 67 1.47 -0.13 -22.33
C GLN A 67 2.32 -0.61 -21.15
N GLN A 68 3.61 -0.60 -21.31
CA GLN A 68 4.54 -1.00 -20.26
C GLN A 68 4.42 -0.05 -19.07
N VAL A 69 4.40 1.24 -19.33
CA VAL A 69 4.30 2.23 -18.27
C VAL A 69 2.94 2.15 -17.57
N ARG A 70 1.89 1.91 -18.34
CA ARG A 70 0.56 1.77 -17.77
C ARG A 70 0.52 0.60 -16.80
N LYS A 71 1.17 -0.49 -17.17
CA LYS A 71 1.24 -1.66 -16.31
C LYS A 71 2.04 -1.35 -15.04
N GLN A 72 3.13 -0.62 -15.18
CA GLN A 72 3.95 -0.27 -14.02
C GLN A 72 3.19 0.61 -13.04
N ILE A 73 2.38 1.54 -13.57
CA ILE A 73 1.57 2.39 -12.72
C ILE A 73 0.51 1.56 -12.00
N GLN A 74 -0.08 0.61 -12.71
CA GLN A 74 -1.09 -0.24 -12.10
C GLN A 74 -0.45 -1.10 -11.00
N ASN A 75 0.75 -1.61 -11.24
CA ASN A 75 1.47 -2.39 -10.24
C ASN A 75 1.75 -1.55 -9.00
N TYR A 76 2.08 -0.28 -9.19
CA TYR A 76 2.34 0.60 -8.06
C TYR A 76 1.07 0.81 -7.24
N LYS A 77 -0.09 0.96 -7.90
CA LYS A 77 -1.35 1.14 -7.18
C LYS A 77 -1.67 -0.11 -6.37
N THR A 78 -1.43 -1.27 -6.94
CA THR A 78 -1.64 -2.52 -6.23
C THR A 78 -0.70 -2.61 -5.03
N PHE A 79 0.55 -2.23 -5.21
CA PHE A 79 1.53 -2.22 -4.13
C PHE A 79 1.05 -1.35 -2.99
N LYS A 80 0.58 -0.14 -3.30
CA LYS A 80 0.11 0.78 -2.26
C LYS A 80 -1.07 0.21 -1.48
N LYS A 81 -2.00 -0.41 -2.17
CA LYS A 81 -3.15 -0.99 -1.50
C LYS A 81 -2.74 -2.13 -0.58
N LEU A 82 -1.83 -2.96 -1.04
CA LEU A 82 -1.38 -4.08 -0.24
C LEU A 82 -0.60 -3.62 0.99
N ILE A 83 0.22 -2.59 0.83
CA ILE A 83 0.98 -2.07 1.96
C ILE A 83 0.04 -1.47 3.00
N ASP A 84 -0.95 -0.70 2.56
CA ASP A 84 -1.91 -0.11 3.49
C ASP A 84 -2.64 -1.21 4.25
N LYS A 85 -3.02 -2.27 3.55
CA LYS A 85 -3.74 -3.36 4.18
C LYS A 85 -2.83 -4.08 5.20
N TRP A 86 -1.59 -4.29 4.83
CA TRP A 86 -0.64 -4.93 5.73
C TRP A 86 -0.45 -4.09 6.99
N ILE A 87 -0.31 -2.78 6.83
CA ILE A 87 -0.13 -1.91 7.98
C ILE A 87 -1.32 -2.02 8.92
N GLU A 88 -2.52 -2.00 8.37
CA GLU A 88 -3.72 -2.10 9.16
C GLU A 88 -3.76 -3.43 9.92
N LEU A 89 -3.47 -4.51 9.23
CA LEU A 89 -3.46 -5.83 9.86
C LEU A 89 -2.34 -5.96 10.88
N ALA A 90 -1.19 -5.35 10.60
CA ALA A 90 -0.07 -5.42 11.51
C ALA A 90 -0.39 -4.71 12.83
N ILE A 91 -1.09 -3.58 12.74
CA ILE A 91 -1.50 -2.88 13.94
C ILE A 91 -2.49 -3.71 14.74
N GLN A 92 -3.47 -4.31 14.06
CA GLN A 92 -4.43 -5.17 14.73
C GLN A 92 -3.75 -6.35 15.39
N TYR A 93 -2.84 -6.97 14.67
CA TYR A 93 -2.14 -8.13 15.20
C TYR A 93 -1.35 -7.76 16.46
N SER A 94 -0.65 -6.64 16.39
CA SER A 94 0.15 -6.20 17.52
C SER A 94 -0.73 -5.93 18.74
N GLN A 95 -1.85 -5.24 18.54
CA GLN A 95 -2.76 -4.92 19.63
C GLN A 95 -3.35 -6.18 20.24
N MET A 96 -3.78 -7.11 19.41
CA MET A 96 -4.38 -8.33 19.90
C MET A 96 -3.36 -9.23 20.57
N SER A 97 -2.15 -9.24 20.04
CA SER A 97 -1.09 -10.05 20.60
C SER A 97 -0.71 -9.56 22.00
N MET A 98 -0.60 -8.25 22.17
CA MET A 98 -0.29 -7.71 23.47
C MET A 98 -1.41 -7.96 24.46
N LYS A 99 -2.66 -7.86 24.00
CA LYS A 99 -3.78 -8.10 24.85
C LYS A 99 -3.81 -9.55 25.31
N ALA A 100 -3.56 -10.47 24.39
CA ALA A 100 -3.53 -11.88 24.73
C ALA A 100 -2.41 -12.20 25.71
N ASP A 101 -1.26 -11.56 25.54
CA ASP A 101 -0.14 -11.77 26.42
C ASP A 101 -0.46 -11.26 27.83
N ILE A 102 -1.10 -10.12 27.92
CA ILE A 102 -1.46 -9.58 29.22
C ILE A 102 -2.42 -10.51 29.93
N GLU A 103 -3.42 -11.00 29.23
CA GLU A 103 -4.40 -11.90 29.81
C GLU A 103 -3.76 -13.20 30.25
N ARG A 104 -2.75 -13.63 29.52
CA ARG A 104 -2.10 -14.88 29.89
C ARG A 104 -1.18 -14.70 31.07
N LEU A 105 -0.48 -13.56 31.13
CA LEU A 105 0.44 -13.31 32.21
C LEU A 105 -0.26 -12.83 33.48
N GLU A 106 -1.39 -12.17 33.34
CA GLU A 106 -2.14 -11.67 34.48
C GLU A 106 -3.56 -12.18 34.38
N PRO A 107 -3.75 -13.43 34.61
CA PRO A 107 -5.05 -14.01 34.42
C PRO A 107 -6.13 -13.43 35.28
N ARG A 108 -5.83 -12.79 36.38
CA ARG A 108 -6.80 -12.16 37.13
C ARG A 108 -6.55 -10.80 37.32
N PRO A 109 -7.51 -10.01 37.44
CA PRO A 109 -7.36 -8.59 37.55
C PRO A 109 -6.73 -8.29 38.86
N VAL A 110 -5.61 -7.79 38.77
CA VAL A 110 -4.88 -7.48 39.91
C VAL A 110 -5.13 -6.05 40.19
N LYS A 111 -5.19 -5.61 41.37
CA LYS A 111 -5.42 -4.33 41.60
C LYS A 111 -4.41 -3.55 41.08
N PRO A 112 -4.64 -2.56 40.44
CA PRO A 112 -3.72 -1.76 39.74
C PRO A 112 -2.87 -1.08 40.70
N THR A 113 -1.76 -1.24 40.54
CA THR A 113 -0.93 -0.58 41.39
C THR A 113 -0.58 0.55 40.62
N LYS A 114 -0.52 1.26 40.71
CA LYS A 114 -0.20 2.30 40.02
C LYS A 114 0.92 2.30 39.37
N ARG A 115 1.28 2.19 38.97
CA ARG A 115 2.29 2.10 38.33
C ARG A 115 2.56 2.64 37.40
N LYS A 116 2.89 2.93 37.19
CA LYS A 116 3.19 3.45 36.51
C LYS A 116 3.55 3.72 35.53
N ARG A 117 3.81 3.97 35.27
CA ARG A 117 4.11 4.13 34.39
C ARG A 117 4.66 4.58 33.67
N ARG A 118 5.10 4.77 33.33
CA ARG A 118 5.79 5.18 32.85
C ARG A 118 6.08 5.49 32.22
#